data_52efc23a0f52a4a4f959f9acabd0a505
#
_entry.id   52efc23a0f52a4a4f959f9acabd0a505
#
_cell.length_a   1.000
_cell.length_b   1.000
_cell.length_c   1.000
_cell.angle_alpha   90.00
_cell.angle_beta   90.00
_cell.angle_gamma   90.00
#
_symmetry.space_group_name_H-M   'P 1'
#
loop_
_entity.id
_entity.type
_entity.pdbx_description
1 polymer ?
#
loop_
_entity_poly.entity_id
_entity_poly.type
_entity_poly.pdbx_seq_one_letter_code
_entity_poly.pdbx_strand_id
1 'polypeptide(L)'
;MGEVIKTHKAIQSLDKSISTLEMELAAKGKRASNHSVGNGKVFVVIGINTAFSSRKRRDSLRETWMLKGERLRKLEKEKGVVMRFVIGHSGAASAAADRAIDAEESEHRDFMRLNHVEGYNRLSTKTRLFFSTAVDIWDAEFYVKVDDDVHLNLGTLVTTLANHRSKPRVYIGCMKSGPVLSHKGVKYHEPEYWKFGEEGNKYFRHATGQIYAISKDLATYISINSGILHRFANEDVSLGAWLIGLEVQHVDDHSMCCGTPPDCEFKSLAGNHCVASFDWECSGVCKSVERMKKVHSACGEGDGAIWNVHL
;
A
#
# COMPACT_ATOMS: atom_id res chain seq x y z
N MET A 1 -29.82 2.04 22.72
CA MET A 1 -28.91 2.38 21.62
C MET A 1 -27.49 1.82 21.82
N GLY A 2 -26.90 1.88 23.01
CA GLY A 2 -25.56 1.37 23.28
C GLY A 2 -25.37 -0.15 23.12
N GLU A 3 -26.34 -0.99 23.45
CA GLU A 3 -26.27 -2.44 23.30
C GLU A 3 -26.29 -2.89 21.83
N VAL A 4 -27.14 -2.26 21.02
CA VAL A 4 -27.20 -2.56 19.57
C VAL A 4 -25.86 -2.27 18.88
N ILE A 5 -25.20 -1.17 19.26
CA ILE A 5 -23.88 -0.83 18.72
C ILE A 5 -22.81 -1.84 19.18
N LYS A 6 -22.86 -2.28 20.45
CA LYS A 6 -21.95 -3.32 20.97
C LYS A 6 -22.15 -4.66 20.26
N THR A 7 -23.41 -5.06 20.08
CA THR A 7 -23.76 -6.29 19.37
C THR A 7 -23.31 -6.23 17.92
N HIS A 8 -23.53 -5.11 17.23
CA HIS A 8 -23.08 -4.94 15.84
C HIS A 8 -21.55 -5.02 15.71
N LYS A 9 -20.80 -4.38 16.61
CA LYS A 9 -19.32 -4.50 16.64
C LYS A 9 -18.85 -5.93 16.93
N ALA A 10 -19.53 -6.65 17.82
CA ALA A 10 -19.21 -8.05 18.10
C ALA A 10 -19.45 -8.95 16.87
N ILE A 11 -20.56 -8.75 16.15
CA ILE A 11 -20.86 -9.47 14.91
C ILE A 11 -19.78 -9.17 13.86
N GLN A 12 -19.41 -7.91 13.65
CA GLN A 12 -18.34 -7.55 12.70
C GLN A 12 -16.99 -8.19 13.07
N SER A 13 -16.67 -8.25 14.38
CA SER A 13 -15.44 -8.89 14.84
C SER A 13 -15.46 -10.41 14.61
N LEU A 14 -16.59 -11.06 14.82
CA LEU A 14 -16.75 -12.50 14.52
C LEU A 14 -16.66 -12.78 13.01
N ASP A 15 -17.34 -11.99 12.19
CA ASP A 15 -17.29 -12.10 10.73
C ASP A 15 -15.85 -11.92 10.20
N LYS A 16 -15.10 -10.96 10.76
CA LYS A 16 -13.67 -10.81 10.47
C LYS A 16 -12.87 -12.06 10.84
N SER A 17 -13.12 -12.63 12.01
CA SER A 17 -12.41 -13.83 12.47
C SER A 17 -12.72 -15.03 11.57
N ILE A 18 -13.98 -15.21 11.19
CA ILE A 18 -14.42 -16.27 10.27
C ILE A 18 -13.72 -16.09 8.92
N SER A 19 -13.77 -14.91 8.33
CA SER A 19 -13.11 -14.60 7.05
C SER A 19 -11.60 -14.91 7.09
N THR A 20 -10.93 -14.53 8.17
CA THR A 20 -9.50 -14.83 8.35
C THR A 20 -9.24 -16.33 8.42
N LEU A 21 -10.05 -17.09 9.19
CA LEU A 21 -9.90 -18.53 9.34
C LEU A 21 -10.19 -19.28 8.04
N GLU A 22 -11.18 -18.87 7.26
CA GLU A 22 -11.49 -19.44 5.94
C GLU A 22 -10.29 -19.28 4.99
N MET A 23 -9.68 -18.09 4.97
CA MET A 23 -8.49 -17.81 4.16
C MET A 23 -7.28 -18.62 4.64
N GLU A 24 -7.09 -18.76 5.95
CA GLU A 24 -6.01 -19.58 6.52
C GLU A 24 -6.20 -21.07 6.24
N LEU A 25 -7.43 -21.58 6.29
CA LEU A 25 -7.73 -22.97 5.92
C LEU A 25 -7.43 -23.23 4.45
N ALA A 26 -7.82 -22.32 3.56
CA ALA A 26 -7.47 -22.39 2.15
C ALA A 26 -5.95 -22.36 1.93
N ALA A 27 -5.20 -21.60 2.76
CA ALA A 27 -3.75 -21.54 2.72
C ALA A 27 -3.07 -22.82 3.22
N LYS A 28 -3.57 -23.43 4.31
CA LYS A 28 -2.99 -24.65 4.91
C LYS A 28 -2.98 -25.85 3.95
N GLY A 29 -3.93 -25.90 3.02
CA GLY A 29 -3.94 -26.92 1.96
C GLY A 29 -2.76 -26.79 0.97
N LYS A 30 -2.01 -25.67 0.98
CA LYS A 30 -0.88 -25.38 0.06
C LYS A 30 0.45 -25.14 0.78
N ARG A 31 0.48 -24.98 2.11
CA ARG A 31 1.69 -24.68 2.88
C ARG A 31 2.01 -25.76 3.92
N ALA A 32 2.84 -26.70 3.53
CA ALA A 32 3.78 -27.29 4.47
C ALA A 32 4.96 -26.30 4.60
N SER A 33 5.12 -25.72 5.80
CA SER A 33 6.24 -24.88 6.27
C SER A 33 6.48 -23.50 5.62
N ASN A 34 6.35 -22.43 6.42
CA ASN A 34 7.54 -21.64 6.81
C ASN A 34 7.18 -20.75 8.00
N HIS A 35 8.07 -20.77 8.98
CA HIS A 35 7.94 -20.08 10.26
C HIS A 35 7.92 -18.56 10.10
N SER A 36 6.96 -17.91 10.78
CA SER A 36 7.01 -16.48 11.06
C SER A 36 8.21 -16.16 11.97
N VAL A 37 9.18 -15.44 11.45
CA VAL A 37 10.25 -14.85 12.23
C VAL A 37 9.76 -13.48 12.70
N GLY A 38 9.24 -13.41 13.92
CA GLY A 38 8.91 -12.14 14.55
C GLY A 38 7.83 -12.28 15.63
N ASN A 39 8.24 -12.30 16.90
CA ASN A 39 7.37 -12.46 18.07
C ASN A 39 6.63 -11.16 18.47
N GLY A 40 6.34 -10.25 17.56
CA GLY A 40 5.60 -9.00 17.81
C GLY A 40 4.33 -8.92 16.97
N LYS A 41 3.24 -8.41 17.58
CA LYS A 41 1.99 -8.13 16.85
C LYS A 41 2.22 -6.95 15.91
N VAL A 42 2.12 -7.18 14.59
CA VAL A 42 2.24 -6.13 13.58
C VAL A 42 0.86 -5.57 13.28
N PHE A 43 0.70 -4.25 13.34
CA PHE A 43 -0.54 -3.59 12.97
C PHE A 43 -0.61 -3.35 11.46
N VAL A 44 0.46 -2.77 10.89
CA VAL A 44 0.48 -2.45 9.46
C VAL A 44 1.87 -2.65 8.86
N VAL A 45 1.90 -3.21 7.63
CA VAL A 45 3.07 -3.25 6.77
C VAL A 45 2.89 -2.25 5.63
N ILE A 46 3.79 -1.29 5.50
CA ILE A 46 3.80 -0.25 4.46
C ILE A 46 4.91 -0.57 3.47
N GLY A 47 4.52 -0.99 2.27
CA GLY A 47 5.43 -1.22 1.16
C GLY A 47 5.52 0.01 0.27
N ILE A 48 6.70 0.63 0.23
CA ILE A 48 6.98 1.80 -0.60
C ILE A 48 7.54 1.32 -1.93
N ASN A 49 6.74 1.37 -2.97
CA ASN A 49 7.14 0.96 -4.32
C ASN A 49 8.25 1.89 -4.86
N THR A 50 9.37 1.32 -5.23
CA THR A 50 10.52 2.10 -5.73
C THR A 50 11.20 1.43 -6.92
N ALA A 51 12.09 2.14 -7.59
CA ALA A 51 12.90 1.65 -8.71
C ALA A 51 14.39 1.82 -8.42
N PHE A 52 15.25 1.14 -9.20
CA PHE A 52 16.72 1.25 -9.07
C PHE A 52 17.20 2.69 -9.19
N SER A 53 16.66 3.45 -10.13
CA SER A 53 17.01 4.86 -10.39
C SER A 53 16.52 5.85 -9.32
N SER A 54 15.66 5.40 -8.39
CA SER A 54 14.94 6.28 -7.45
C SER A 54 15.71 6.57 -6.15
N ARG A 55 17.03 6.40 -6.08
CA ARG A 55 17.81 6.66 -4.86
C ARG A 55 17.49 8.02 -4.23
N LYS A 56 17.48 9.08 -5.04
CA LYS A 56 17.18 10.43 -4.56
C LYS A 56 15.76 10.58 -3.99
N ARG A 57 14.77 9.86 -4.55
CA ARG A 57 13.41 9.83 -4.01
C ARG A 57 13.40 9.12 -2.64
N ARG A 58 14.00 7.93 -2.53
CA ARG A 58 14.11 7.23 -1.25
C ARG A 58 14.77 8.08 -0.18
N ASP A 59 15.87 8.75 -0.50
CA ASP A 59 16.55 9.63 0.43
C ASP A 59 15.66 10.81 0.84
N SER A 60 14.88 11.40 -0.10
CA SER A 60 13.95 12.48 0.24
C SER A 60 12.81 12.01 1.17
N LEU A 61 12.35 10.76 1.06
CA LEU A 61 11.38 10.18 1.99
C LEU A 61 11.99 9.95 3.38
N ARG A 62 13.22 9.42 3.45
CA ARG A 62 13.95 9.23 4.72
C ARG A 62 14.26 10.54 5.44
N GLU A 63 14.33 11.65 4.70
CA GLU A 63 14.53 12.99 5.24
C GLU A 63 13.23 13.70 5.64
N THR A 64 12.07 13.10 5.36
CA THR A 64 10.77 13.68 5.61
C THR A 64 9.89 12.76 6.46
N TRP A 65 8.94 12.06 5.89
CA TRP A 65 7.95 11.31 6.63
C TRP A 65 8.34 9.87 6.98
N MET A 66 9.32 9.27 6.28
CA MET A 66 9.78 7.93 6.58
C MET A 66 10.82 7.97 7.70
N LEU A 67 10.55 7.29 8.81
CA LEU A 67 11.52 7.15 9.88
C LEU A 67 12.68 6.25 9.47
N LYS A 68 13.87 6.49 10.02
CA LYS A 68 15.10 5.74 9.71
C LYS A 68 15.85 5.28 10.96
N GLY A 69 16.71 4.29 10.78
CA GLY A 69 17.62 3.80 11.81
C GLY A 69 16.89 3.34 13.07
N GLU A 70 17.31 3.85 14.22
CA GLU A 70 16.73 3.49 15.53
C GLU A 70 15.26 3.86 15.68
N ARG A 71 14.85 5.02 15.10
CA ARG A 71 13.45 5.47 15.17
C ARG A 71 12.54 4.50 14.40
N LEU A 72 13.00 3.98 13.25
CA LEU A 72 12.25 2.98 12.47
C LEU A 72 12.11 1.68 13.28
N ARG A 73 13.20 1.16 13.87
CA ARG A 73 13.15 -0.05 14.70
C ARG A 73 12.27 0.12 15.93
N LYS A 74 12.30 1.29 16.56
CA LYS A 74 11.43 1.63 17.69
C LYS A 74 9.94 1.62 17.26
N LEU A 75 9.62 2.21 16.10
CA LEU A 75 8.28 2.22 15.55
C LEU A 75 7.75 0.80 15.29
N GLU A 76 8.56 -0.06 14.70
CA GLU A 76 8.22 -1.46 14.47
C GLU A 76 7.93 -2.19 15.79
N LYS A 77 8.79 -2.00 16.79
CA LYS A 77 8.67 -2.68 18.08
C LYS A 77 7.51 -2.18 18.93
N GLU A 78 7.30 -0.86 19.00
CA GLU A 78 6.35 -0.24 19.95
C GLU A 78 4.96 -0.03 19.34
N LYS A 79 4.87 0.20 18.03
CA LYS A 79 3.62 0.48 17.33
C LYS A 79 3.21 -0.61 16.33
N GLY A 80 4.07 -1.59 16.08
CA GLY A 80 3.79 -2.61 15.07
C GLY A 80 3.64 -2.04 13.66
N VAL A 81 4.33 -0.95 13.34
CA VAL A 81 4.31 -0.31 12.03
C VAL A 81 5.62 -0.61 11.31
N VAL A 82 5.54 -1.45 10.30
CA VAL A 82 6.69 -1.87 9.47
C VAL A 82 6.70 -1.06 8.18
N MET A 83 7.84 -0.47 7.81
CA MET A 83 7.98 0.24 6.54
C MET A 83 9.17 -0.31 5.76
N ARG A 84 8.97 -0.62 4.48
CA ARG A 84 10.04 -1.12 3.59
C ARG A 84 9.92 -0.55 2.18
N PHE A 85 11.05 -0.19 1.60
CA PHE A 85 11.14 0.03 0.15
C PHE A 85 11.06 -1.31 -0.56
N VAL A 86 10.11 -1.44 -1.46
CA VAL A 86 9.82 -2.69 -2.19
C VAL A 86 10.51 -2.65 -3.55
N ILE A 87 11.41 -3.59 -3.81
CA ILE A 87 12.13 -3.67 -5.06
C ILE A 87 12.49 -5.13 -5.40
N GLY A 88 12.43 -5.47 -6.66
CA GLY A 88 12.88 -6.75 -7.18
C GLY A 88 14.38 -6.77 -7.51
N HIS A 89 14.77 -7.58 -8.48
CA HIS A 89 16.13 -7.70 -9.00
C HIS A 89 16.25 -7.04 -10.37
N SER A 90 17.44 -6.60 -10.73
CA SER A 90 17.72 -6.18 -12.10
C SER A 90 17.80 -7.41 -13.03
N GLY A 91 17.49 -7.24 -14.30
CA GLY A 91 17.78 -8.28 -15.30
C GLY A 91 19.30 -8.51 -15.43
N ALA A 92 19.69 -9.66 -15.98
CA ALA A 92 21.07 -10.15 -16.04
C ALA A 92 22.13 -9.15 -16.58
N ALA A 93 21.72 -8.06 -17.24
CA ALA A 93 22.59 -7.03 -17.79
C ALA A 93 23.09 -5.99 -16.76
N SER A 94 22.56 -5.94 -15.53
CA SER A 94 22.85 -4.83 -14.60
C SER A 94 23.15 -5.26 -13.16
N ALA A 95 24.11 -6.17 -12.97
CA ALA A 95 24.62 -6.53 -11.63
C ALA A 95 25.08 -5.29 -10.80
N ALA A 96 25.41 -4.18 -11.46
CA ALA A 96 25.76 -2.93 -10.77
C ALA A 96 24.56 -2.30 -10.05
N ALA A 97 23.35 -2.39 -10.62
CA ALA A 97 22.14 -1.87 -10.00
C ALA A 97 21.76 -2.67 -8.73
N ASP A 98 21.86 -4.00 -8.78
CA ASP A 98 21.63 -4.83 -7.59
C ASP A 98 22.68 -4.53 -6.50
N ARG A 99 23.96 -4.43 -6.84
CA ARG A 99 25.00 -4.05 -5.85
C ARG A 99 24.75 -2.69 -5.22
N ALA A 100 24.22 -1.72 -5.98
CA ALA A 100 23.89 -0.40 -5.44
C ALA A 100 22.74 -0.49 -4.39
N ILE A 101 21.73 -1.31 -4.65
CA ILE A 101 20.65 -1.56 -3.67
C ILE A 101 21.17 -2.34 -2.47
N ASP A 102 22.04 -3.34 -2.66
CA ASP A 102 22.59 -4.13 -1.55
C ASP A 102 23.49 -3.25 -0.64
N ALA A 103 24.22 -2.31 -1.21
CA ALA A 103 24.97 -1.32 -0.45
C ALA A 103 24.05 -0.38 0.34
N GLU A 104 22.96 0.08 -0.28
CA GLU A 104 21.94 0.91 0.36
C GLU A 104 21.20 0.16 1.48
N GLU A 105 20.87 -1.12 1.27
CA GLU A 105 20.29 -1.99 2.30
C GLU A 105 21.22 -2.19 3.48
N SER A 106 22.51 -2.37 3.22
CA SER A 106 23.53 -2.51 4.28
C SER A 106 23.61 -1.27 5.17
N GLU A 107 23.37 -0.08 4.59
CA GLU A 107 23.37 1.21 5.29
C GLU A 107 22.08 1.44 6.08
N HIS A 108 20.92 1.22 5.46
CA HIS A 108 19.62 1.67 6.00
C HIS A 108 18.76 0.55 6.57
N ARG A 109 18.90 -0.69 6.06
CA ARG A 109 18.13 -1.88 6.49
C ARG A 109 16.61 -1.67 6.37
N ASP A 110 16.19 -1.06 5.28
CA ASP A 110 14.79 -0.66 5.06
C ASP A 110 14.20 -1.14 3.73
N PHE A 111 14.82 -2.16 3.10
CA PHE A 111 14.31 -2.78 1.90
C PHE A 111 13.58 -4.09 2.14
N MET A 112 12.71 -4.41 1.21
CA MET A 112 12.09 -5.70 0.99
C MET A 112 12.40 -6.14 -0.43
N ARG A 113 13.28 -7.13 -0.57
CA ARG A 113 13.67 -7.68 -1.88
C ARG A 113 12.65 -8.72 -2.32
N LEU A 114 12.06 -8.50 -3.50
CA LEU A 114 11.14 -9.46 -4.11
C LEU A 114 11.87 -10.37 -5.09
N ASN A 115 11.48 -11.64 -5.15
CA ASN A 115 11.95 -12.56 -6.18
C ASN A 115 11.26 -12.24 -7.52
N HIS A 116 11.68 -11.14 -8.13
CA HIS A 116 11.09 -10.55 -9.32
C HIS A 116 12.11 -9.72 -10.08
N VAL A 117 12.09 -9.82 -11.40
CA VAL A 117 12.88 -8.93 -12.27
C VAL A 117 12.06 -7.69 -12.57
N GLU A 118 12.59 -6.51 -12.19
CA GLU A 118 11.93 -5.23 -12.39
C GLU A 118 11.70 -4.91 -13.88
N GLY A 119 10.61 -4.20 -14.15
CA GLY A 119 10.24 -3.72 -15.48
C GLY A 119 8.93 -2.95 -15.46
N TYR A 120 8.80 -1.94 -16.32
CA TYR A 120 7.62 -1.09 -16.37
C TYR A 120 6.31 -1.89 -16.53
N ASN A 121 6.30 -2.86 -17.42
CA ASN A 121 5.12 -3.70 -17.69
C ASN A 121 4.90 -4.79 -16.63
N ARG A 122 5.56 -4.71 -15.47
CA ARG A 122 5.52 -5.74 -14.43
C ARG A 122 5.05 -5.21 -13.07
N LEU A 123 4.50 -3.98 -13.02
CA LEU A 123 4.03 -3.39 -11.77
C LEU A 123 2.93 -4.22 -11.10
N SER A 124 1.98 -4.76 -11.88
CA SER A 124 0.94 -5.67 -11.36
C SER A 124 1.52 -6.94 -10.74
N THR A 125 2.62 -7.48 -11.33
CA THR A 125 3.35 -8.62 -10.75
C THR A 125 4.05 -8.20 -9.45
N LYS A 126 4.69 -7.06 -9.44
CA LYS A 126 5.38 -6.51 -8.26
C LYS A 126 4.43 -6.34 -7.09
N THR A 127 3.28 -5.71 -7.31
CA THR A 127 2.25 -5.51 -6.30
C THR A 127 1.73 -6.83 -5.75
N ARG A 128 1.43 -7.80 -6.62
CA ARG A 128 1.02 -9.13 -6.21
C ARG A 128 2.07 -9.82 -5.34
N LEU A 129 3.34 -9.77 -5.74
CA LEU A 129 4.45 -10.35 -4.99
C LEU A 129 4.71 -9.61 -3.68
N PHE A 130 4.53 -8.29 -3.66
CA PHE A 130 4.58 -7.53 -2.42
C PHE A 130 3.61 -8.09 -1.39
N PHE A 131 2.32 -8.18 -1.70
CA PHE A 131 1.34 -8.72 -0.76
C PHE A 131 1.65 -10.16 -0.35
N SER A 132 2.01 -11.02 -1.32
CA SER A 132 2.35 -12.41 -1.01
C SER A 132 3.55 -12.52 -0.07
N THR A 133 4.63 -11.79 -0.34
CA THR A 133 5.83 -11.83 0.48
C THR A 133 5.61 -11.16 1.84
N ALA A 134 4.85 -10.05 1.88
CA ALA A 134 4.57 -9.37 3.13
C ALA A 134 3.74 -10.23 4.09
N VAL A 135 2.72 -10.93 3.59
CA VAL A 135 1.92 -11.89 4.38
C VAL A 135 2.78 -13.07 4.88
N ASP A 136 3.79 -13.49 4.11
CA ASP A 136 4.68 -14.58 4.51
C ASP A 136 5.64 -14.18 5.63
N ILE A 137 6.05 -12.91 5.66
CA ILE A 137 7.05 -12.40 6.62
C ILE A 137 6.38 -11.84 7.88
N TRP A 138 5.30 -11.09 7.73
CA TRP A 138 4.64 -10.37 8.83
C TRP A 138 3.16 -10.74 8.94
N ASP A 139 2.74 -11.11 10.13
CA ASP A 139 1.32 -11.26 10.48
C ASP A 139 0.75 -9.88 10.86
N ALA A 140 0.37 -9.08 9.85
CA ALA A 140 -0.16 -7.75 10.06
C ALA A 140 -1.68 -7.68 9.88
N GLU A 141 -2.32 -6.69 10.50
CA GLU A 141 -3.77 -6.46 10.31
C GLU A 141 -4.08 -5.77 8.99
N PHE A 142 -3.16 -4.90 8.52
CA PHE A 142 -3.26 -4.17 7.26
C PHE A 142 -1.96 -4.20 6.47
N TYR A 143 -2.11 -4.11 5.16
CA TYR A 143 -1.00 -3.99 4.20
C TYR A 143 -1.27 -2.79 3.31
N VAL A 144 -0.31 -1.89 3.25
CA VAL A 144 -0.38 -0.61 2.50
C VAL A 144 0.63 -0.63 1.38
N LYS A 145 0.19 -0.31 0.17
CA LYS A 145 1.08 0.05 -0.94
C LYS A 145 1.10 1.55 -1.08
N VAL A 146 2.27 2.13 -1.23
CA VAL A 146 2.46 3.55 -1.53
C VAL A 146 3.62 3.73 -2.51
N ASP A 147 3.57 4.76 -3.35
CA ASP A 147 4.66 5.08 -4.29
C ASP A 147 5.73 5.96 -3.64
N ASP A 148 6.97 5.92 -4.17
CA ASP A 148 8.14 6.62 -3.63
C ASP A 148 8.18 8.13 -3.91
N ASP A 149 7.09 8.65 -4.46
CA ASP A 149 6.88 10.08 -4.71
C ASP A 149 5.59 10.63 -4.08
N VAL A 150 5.03 9.94 -3.10
CA VAL A 150 3.84 10.35 -2.34
C VAL A 150 4.24 10.87 -0.96
N HIS A 151 3.67 11.98 -0.52
CA HIS A 151 3.79 12.44 0.87
C HIS A 151 2.76 11.71 1.73
N LEU A 152 3.18 11.23 2.90
CA LEU A 152 2.36 10.44 3.82
C LEU A 152 2.44 10.98 5.24
N ASN A 153 1.30 11.05 5.93
CA ASN A 153 1.17 11.30 7.36
C ASN A 153 0.91 9.98 8.08
N LEU A 154 1.92 9.45 8.74
CA LEU A 154 1.92 8.10 9.33
C LEU A 154 0.91 7.94 10.46
N GLY A 155 0.81 8.91 11.36
CA GLY A 155 -0.13 8.88 12.48
C GLY A 155 -1.57 8.96 12.00
N THR A 156 -1.84 9.83 11.01
CA THR A 156 -3.15 9.93 10.37
C THR A 156 -3.50 8.64 9.64
N LEU A 157 -2.57 8.03 8.88
CA LEU A 157 -2.79 6.73 8.23
C LEU A 157 -3.13 5.65 9.25
N VAL A 158 -2.32 5.51 10.29
CA VAL A 158 -2.49 4.46 11.30
C VAL A 158 -3.82 4.63 12.05
N THR A 159 -4.20 5.86 12.37
CA THR A 159 -5.50 6.19 12.99
C THR A 159 -6.66 5.83 12.07
N THR A 160 -6.55 6.17 10.78
CA THR A 160 -7.55 5.83 9.77
C THR A 160 -7.74 4.31 9.67
N LEU A 161 -6.67 3.55 9.59
CA LEU A 161 -6.73 2.09 9.54
C LEU A 161 -7.31 1.49 10.81
N ALA A 162 -6.96 2.03 11.98
CA ALA A 162 -7.48 1.57 13.27
C ALA A 162 -9.01 1.68 13.37
N ASN A 163 -9.62 2.70 12.75
CA ASN A 163 -11.08 2.87 12.68
C ASN A 163 -11.78 1.76 11.88
N HIS A 164 -11.05 1.03 11.07
CA HIS A 164 -11.56 -0.08 10.26
C HIS A 164 -11.13 -1.47 10.76
N ARG A 165 -10.43 -1.52 11.89
CA ARG A 165 -9.83 -2.75 12.44
C ARG A 165 -10.80 -3.90 12.65
N SER A 166 -12.05 -3.59 13.04
CA SER A 166 -13.08 -4.60 13.32
C SER A 166 -13.79 -5.11 12.07
N LYS A 167 -13.56 -4.50 10.90
CA LYS A 167 -14.29 -4.82 9.67
C LYS A 167 -13.52 -5.89 8.88
N PRO A 168 -14.22 -6.88 8.30
CA PRO A 168 -13.60 -7.84 7.39
C PRO A 168 -13.42 -7.25 6.00
N ARG A 169 -12.51 -7.79 5.24
CA ARG A 169 -12.31 -7.56 3.79
C ARG A 169 -12.31 -6.08 3.41
N VAL A 170 -11.53 -5.27 4.17
CA VAL A 170 -11.42 -3.82 3.93
C VAL A 170 -10.43 -3.54 2.80
N TYR A 171 -10.88 -2.75 1.84
CA TYR A 171 -10.05 -2.11 0.81
C TYR A 171 -10.29 -0.62 0.87
N ILE A 172 -9.30 0.13 1.33
CA ILE A 172 -9.39 1.57 1.58
C ILE A 172 -8.41 2.35 0.71
N GLY A 173 -8.88 3.45 0.16
CA GLY A 173 -8.12 4.39 -0.66
C GLY A 173 -9.04 5.42 -1.29
N CYS A 174 -8.50 6.29 -2.11
CA CYS A 174 -9.29 7.19 -2.94
C CYS A 174 -9.88 6.38 -4.11
N MET A 175 -11.15 6.02 -3.99
CA MET A 175 -11.81 5.10 -4.91
C MET A 175 -12.21 5.78 -6.22
N LYS A 176 -11.98 5.09 -7.31
CA LYS A 176 -12.37 5.53 -8.64
C LYS A 176 -12.93 4.38 -9.47
N SER A 177 -13.67 4.74 -10.48
CA SER A 177 -13.96 3.94 -11.66
C SER A 177 -13.99 4.89 -12.84
N GLY A 178 -13.32 4.56 -13.92
CA GLY A 178 -13.21 5.45 -15.07
C GLY A 178 -13.33 4.68 -16.38
N PRO A 179 -13.33 5.37 -17.52
CA PRO A 179 -13.35 4.71 -18.81
C PRO A 179 -12.09 3.85 -18.96
N VAL A 180 -12.25 2.69 -19.59
CA VAL A 180 -11.11 1.83 -19.92
C VAL A 180 -10.24 2.52 -20.98
N LEU A 181 -8.94 2.57 -20.77
CA LEU A 181 -7.99 3.26 -21.64
C LEU A 181 -7.63 2.38 -22.84
N SER A 182 -8.57 2.20 -23.76
CA SER A 182 -8.49 1.27 -24.90
C SER A 182 -7.67 1.80 -26.09
N HIS A 183 -7.41 3.11 -26.19
CA HIS A 183 -6.70 3.69 -27.31
C HIS A 183 -5.20 3.52 -27.21
N LYS A 184 -4.57 2.99 -28.27
CA LYS A 184 -3.09 2.88 -28.34
C LYS A 184 -2.45 4.26 -28.27
N GLY A 185 -1.33 4.35 -27.53
CA GLY A 185 -0.56 5.58 -27.41
C GLY A 185 -0.94 6.50 -26.25
N VAL A 186 -2.04 6.25 -25.54
CA VAL A 186 -2.35 6.96 -24.30
C VAL A 186 -1.51 6.38 -23.14
N LYS A 187 -1.15 7.27 -22.20
CA LYS A 187 -0.52 6.83 -20.94
C LYS A 187 -1.47 5.85 -20.23
N TYR A 188 -0.94 4.75 -19.75
CA TYR A 188 -1.72 3.70 -19.07
C TYR A 188 -2.69 2.92 -20.00
N HIS A 189 -2.41 2.86 -21.30
CA HIS A 189 -3.17 2.04 -22.25
C HIS A 189 -3.37 0.60 -21.74
N GLU A 190 -4.64 0.13 -21.80
CA GLU A 190 -5.01 -1.26 -21.46
C GLU A 190 -5.18 -2.09 -22.74
N PRO A 191 -4.23 -2.95 -23.07
CA PRO A 191 -4.31 -3.76 -24.30
C PRO A 191 -5.42 -4.81 -24.26
N GLU A 192 -5.86 -5.20 -23.08
CA GLU A 192 -6.94 -6.18 -22.88
C GLU A 192 -8.27 -5.52 -22.52
N TYR A 193 -8.52 -4.29 -23.04
CA TYR A 193 -9.72 -3.49 -22.77
C TYR A 193 -11.03 -4.25 -22.95
N TRP A 194 -11.10 -5.18 -23.89
CA TRP A 194 -12.26 -6.00 -24.18
C TRP A 194 -12.72 -6.88 -23.01
N LYS A 195 -11.85 -7.16 -22.05
CA LYS A 195 -12.22 -7.89 -20.82
C LYS A 195 -13.13 -7.08 -19.89
N PHE A 196 -13.26 -5.79 -20.11
CA PHE A 196 -14.12 -4.89 -19.35
C PHE A 196 -15.46 -4.60 -20.06
N GLY A 197 -15.76 -5.30 -21.15
CA GLY A 197 -16.97 -5.17 -21.96
C GLY A 197 -16.72 -4.58 -23.34
N GLU A 198 -17.62 -4.88 -24.28
CA GLU A 198 -17.44 -4.62 -25.71
C GLU A 198 -17.39 -3.11 -26.06
N GLU A 199 -18.11 -2.26 -25.31
CA GLU A 199 -18.25 -0.83 -25.60
C GLU A 199 -17.33 0.08 -24.76
N GLY A 200 -16.15 -0.38 -24.40
CA GLY A 200 -15.18 0.45 -23.69
C GLY A 200 -15.69 0.94 -22.35
N ASN A 201 -16.27 0.10 -21.64
CA ASN A 201 -16.92 0.28 -20.37
C ASN A 201 -15.99 0.86 -19.29
N LYS A 202 -16.43 0.86 -18.08
CA LYS A 202 -15.66 1.38 -16.96
C LYS A 202 -14.84 0.27 -16.31
N TYR A 203 -13.66 0.63 -15.83
CA TYR A 203 -12.93 -0.20 -14.88
C TYR A 203 -13.79 -0.50 -13.64
N PHE A 204 -13.61 -1.66 -13.07
CA PHE A 204 -14.16 -1.99 -11.75
C PHE A 204 -13.70 -0.96 -10.72
N ARG A 205 -14.48 -0.79 -9.66
CA ARG A 205 -14.12 0.11 -8.56
C ARG A 205 -12.79 -0.33 -7.95
N HIS A 206 -11.84 0.59 -7.89
CA HIS A 206 -10.51 0.40 -7.34
C HIS A 206 -9.99 1.71 -6.74
N ALA A 207 -9.02 1.63 -5.84
CA ALA A 207 -8.33 2.81 -5.35
C ALA A 207 -7.32 3.31 -6.38
N THR A 208 -7.01 4.59 -6.35
CA THR A 208 -5.90 5.13 -7.16
C THR A 208 -4.56 4.53 -6.75
N GLY A 209 -3.67 4.31 -7.72
CA GLY A 209 -2.42 3.55 -7.55
C GLY A 209 -1.40 4.18 -6.62
N GLN A 210 -1.49 5.48 -6.32
CA GLN A 210 -0.51 6.20 -5.51
C GLN A 210 -0.43 5.66 -4.07
N ILE A 211 -1.58 5.36 -3.46
CA ILE A 211 -1.66 4.74 -2.14
C ILE A 211 -3.00 4.02 -1.94
N TYR A 212 -2.95 2.86 -1.33
CA TYR A 212 -4.12 2.16 -0.81
C TYR A 212 -3.72 1.15 0.26
N ALA A 213 -4.69 0.72 1.06
CA ALA A 213 -4.54 -0.30 2.08
C ALA A 213 -5.57 -1.43 1.89
N ILE A 214 -5.16 -2.65 2.21
CA ILE A 214 -6.05 -3.81 2.30
C ILE A 214 -5.87 -4.52 3.64
N SER A 215 -6.94 -5.15 4.13
CA SER A 215 -6.91 -5.96 5.35
C SER A 215 -6.19 -7.30 5.11
N LYS A 216 -5.78 -7.93 6.21
CA LYS A 216 -5.04 -9.21 6.23
C LYS A 216 -5.72 -10.30 5.38
N ASP A 217 -7.03 -10.46 5.51
CA ASP A 217 -7.80 -11.47 4.79
C ASP A 217 -7.72 -11.28 3.25
N LEU A 218 -7.82 -10.03 2.75
CA LEU A 218 -7.63 -9.74 1.32
C LEU A 218 -6.18 -9.97 0.86
N ALA A 219 -5.19 -9.58 1.65
CA ALA A 219 -3.79 -9.82 1.33
C ALA A 219 -3.47 -11.33 1.31
N THR A 220 -4.04 -12.10 2.24
CA THR A 220 -3.94 -13.56 2.29
C THR A 220 -4.59 -14.20 1.07
N TYR A 221 -5.79 -13.74 0.66
CA TYR A 221 -6.44 -14.19 -0.57
C TYR A 221 -5.54 -13.99 -1.80
N ILE A 222 -4.92 -12.80 -1.93
CA ILE A 222 -3.99 -12.51 -3.02
C ILE A 222 -2.78 -13.46 -2.97
N SER A 223 -2.21 -13.70 -1.79
CA SER A 223 -1.07 -14.61 -1.61
C SER A 223 -1.40 -16.03 -2.06
N ILE A 224 -2.52 -16.59 -1.59
CA ILE A 224 -2.95 -17.96 -1.91
C ILE A 224 -3.18 -18.14 -3.41
N ASN A 225 -3.83 -17.15 -4.04
CA ASN A 225 -4.24 -17.19 -5.43
C ASN A 225 -3.25 -16.55 -6.40
N SER A 226 -2.07 -16.15 -5.92
CA SER A 226 -1.09 -15.38 -6.69
C SER A 226 -0.71 -16.03 -8.04
N GLY A 227 -0.77 -17.37 -8.15
CA GLY A 227 -0.46 -18.10 -9.38
C GLY A 227 -1.49 -17.94 -10.50
N ILE A 228 -2.74 -17.63 -10.16
CA ILE A 228 -3.87 -17.60 -11.10
C ILE A 228 -4.50 -16.21 -11.28
N LEU A 229 -4.15 -15.23 -10.43
CA LEU A 229 -4.67 -13.87 -10.53
C LEU A 229 -4.17 -13.20 -11.81
N HIS A 230 -5.11 -12.76 -12.65
CA HIS A 230 -4.80 -12.07 -13.89
C HIS A 230 -4.16 -10.72 -13.65
N ARG A 231 -3.27 -10.30 -14.55
CA ARG A 231 -2.50 -9.06 -14.45
C ARG A 231 -2.86 -8.16 -15.62
N PHE A 232 -3.58 -7.09 -15.34
CA PHE A 232 -3.82 -6.02 -16.27
C PHE A 232 -2.60 -5.09 -16.38
N ALA A 233 -2.58 -4.22 -17.38
CA ALA A 233 -1.48 -3.29 -17.61
C ALA A 233 -1.24 -2.36 -16.40
N ASN A 234 -2.33 -1.91 -15.77
CA ASN A 234 -2.27 -1.05 -14.58
C ASN A 234 -2.43 -1.87 -13.29
N GLU A 235 -1.60 -1.59 -12.32
CA GLU A 235 -1.55 -2.38 -11.08
C GLU A 235 -2.77 -2.16 -10.18
N ASP A 236 -3.27 -0.94 -10.10
CA ASP A 236 -4.46 -0.55 -9.35
C ASP A 236 -5.73 -1.21 -9.94
N VAL A 237 -5.84 -1.24 -11.27
CA VAL A 237 -6.88 -1.98 -11.98
C VAL A 237 -6.78 -3.48 -11.71
N SER A 238 -5.57 -4.04 -11.70
CA SER A 238 -5.33 -5.44 -11.38
C SER A 238 -5.85 -5.80 -9.99
N LEU A 239 -5.52 -4.96 -8.99
CA LEU A 239 -6.00 -5.18 -7.62
C LEU A 239 -7.54 -5.14 -7.56
N GLY A 240 -8.18 -4.13 -8.15
CA GLY A 240 -9.64 -4.04 -8.20
C GLY A 240 -10.28 -5.26 -8.85
N ALA A 241 -9.69 -5.77 -9.95
CA ALA A 241 -10.16 -6.96 -10.64
C ALA A 241 -10.00 -8.24 -9.82
N TRP A 242 -8.93 -8.38 -9.02
CA TRP A 242 -8.73 -9.55 -8.15
C TRP A 242 -9.78 -9.64 -7.05
N LEU A 243 -10.35 -8.52 -6.65
CA LEU A 243 -11.26 -8.43 -5.52
C LEU A 243 -12.74 -8.39 -5.91
N ILE A 244 -13.08 -8.24 -7.19
CA ILE A 244 -14.47 -8.01 -7.64
C ILE A 244 -15.43 -9.16 -7.31
N GLY A 245 -14.94 -10.39 -7.24
CA GLY A 245 -15.74 -11.57 -6.88
C GLY A 245 -15.92 -11.79 -5.39
N LEU A 246 -15.41 -10.87 -4.55
CA LEU A 246 -15.46 -10.97 -3.09
C LEU A 246 -16.39 -9.92 -2.50
N GLU A 247 -16.96 -10.20 -1.33
CA GLU A 247 -17.70 -9.22 -0.53
C GLU A 247 -16.74 -8.21 0.14
N VAL A 248 -16.16 -7.30 -0.67
CA VAL A 248 -15.18 -6.33 -0.20
C VAL A 248 -15.86 -5.07 0.32
N GLN A 249 -15.42 -4.60 1.48
CA GLN A 249 -15.79 -3.28 1.99
C GLN A 249 -14.88 -2.21 1.38
N HIS A 250 -15.32 -1.60 0.28
CA HIS A 250 -14.62 -0.49 -0.33
C HIS A 250 -14.85 0.78 0.49
N VAL A 251 -13.79 1.27 1.13
CA VAL A 251 -13.80 2.54 1.88
C VAL A 251 -13.19 3.63 0.99
N ASP A 252 -14.05 4.57 0.56
CA ASP A 252 -13.61 5.72 -0.23
C ASP A 252 -13.16 6.82 0.72
N ASP A 253 -11.85 7.01 0.84
CA ASP A 253 -11.26 8.00 1.73
C ASP A 253 -10.46 9.04 0.94
N HIS A 254 -11.08 10.19 0.73
CA HIS A 254 -10.48 11.30 0.00
C HIS A 254 -9.30 11.96 0.73
N SER A 255 -9.09 11.69 2.02
CA SER A 255 -7.88 12.12 2.72
C SER A 255 -6.62 11.40 2.20
N MET A 256 -6.78 10.28 1.52
CA MET A 256 -5.70 9.51 0.87
C MET A 256 -5.29 10.07 -0.51
N CYS A 257 -5.93 11.12 -1.00
CA CYS A 257 -5.63 11.71 -2.32
C CYS A 257 -5.74 13.23 -2.35
N CYS A 258 -5.32 13.89 -1.29
CA CYS A 258 -5.24 15.34 -1.29
C CYS A 258 -4.22 15.84 -2.34
N GLY A 259 -4.46 17.04 -2.87
CA GLY A 259 -3.45 17.77 -3.64
C GLY A 259 -2.29 18.21 -2.75
N THR A 260 -1.13 18.49 -3.37
CA THR A 260 -0.04 19.19 -2.67
C THR A 260 -0.44 20.63 -2.35
N PRO A 261 0.37 21.43 -1.61
CA PRO A 261 -0.02 22.81 -1.31
C PRO A 261 -0.48 23.60 -2.55
N PRO A 262 -1.60 24.32 -2.44
CA PRO A 262 -2.24 24.79 -1.21
C PRO A 262 -3.32 23.84 -0.61
N ASP A 263 -3.75 22.76 -1.29
CA ASP A 263 -4.88 21.95 -0.81
C ASP A 263 -4.59 21.27 0.53
N CYS A 264 -3.54 20.47 0.64
CA CYS A 264 -3.19 19.79 1.91
C CYS A 264 -2.79 20.78 3.02
N GLU A 265 -2.24 21.94 2.65
CA GLU A 265 -1.86 22.98 3.60
C GLU A 265 -3.09 23.58 4.29
N PHE A 266 -4.13 23.94 3.55
CA PHE A 266 -5.39 24.42 4.13
C PHE A 266 -6.03 23.39 5.07
N LYS A 267 -6.00 22.13 4.70
CA LYS A 267 -6.53 21.05 5.54
C LYS A 267 -5.72 20.87 6.81
N SER A 268 -4.38 20.91 6.70
CA SER A 268 -3.47 20.84 7.84
C SER A 268 -3.69 21.99 8.82
N LEU A 269 -3.79 23.23 8.32
CA LEU A 269 -4.07 24.41 9.13
C LEU A 269 -5.43 24.35 9.84
N ALA A 270 -6.41 23.66 9.24
CA ALA A 270 -7.71 23.40 9.85
C ALA A 270 -7.71 22.22 10.84
N GLY A 271 -6.57 21.59 11.10
CA GLY A 271 -6.46 20.43 11.98
C GLY A 271 -6.91 19.09 11.35
N ASN A 272 -7.20 19.08 10.06
CA ASN A 272 -7.66 17.91 9.29
C ASN A 272 -6.55 17.43 8.35
N HIS A 273 -5.52 16.81 8.91
CA HIS A 273 -4.41 16.32 8.10
C HIS A 273 -4.84 15.27 7.08
N CYS A 274 -4.36 15.40 5.85
CA CYS A 274 -4.51 14.36 4.84
C CYS A 274 -3.70 13.13 5.21
N VAL A 275 -4.20 11.93 4.92
CA VAL A 275 -3.40 10.71 5.00
C VAL A 275 -2.26 10.78 3.99
N ALA A 276 -2.56 11.13 2.74
CA ALA A 276 -1.55 11.26 1.69
C ALA A 276 -1.81 12.45 0.79
N SER A 277 -0.73 12.99 0.22
CA SER A 277 -0.77 14.14 -0.70
C SER A 277 0.12 13.94 -1.91
N PHE A 278 -0.40 14.25 -3.09
CA PHE A 278 0.30 14.16 -4.38
C PHE A 278 -0.39 15.03 -5.45
N ASP A 279 0.28 15.24 -6.58
CA ASP A 279 -0.27 15.95 -7.73
C ASP A 279 -0.81 14.94 -8.76
N TRP A 280 -2.08 15.07 -9.14
CA TRP A 280 -2.73 14.15 -10.10
C TRP A 280 -2.05 14.12 -11.47
N GLU A 281 -1.59 15.26 -11.96
CA GLU A 281 -0.93 15.40 -13.27
C GLU A 281 0.38 14.62 -13.36
N CYS A 282 1.11 14.50 -12.24
CA CYS A 282 2.38 13.77 -12.13
C CYS A 282 2.19 12.34 -11.62
N SER A 283 1.00 11.98 -11.14
CA SER A 283 0.71 10.73 -10.44
C SER A 283 1.57 10.50 -9.19
N GLY A 284 2.04 11.57 -8.57
CA GLY A 284 2.92 11.66 -7.41
C GLY A 284 3.23 13.13 -7.16
N VAL A 285 4.04 13.47 -6.19
CA VAL A 285 4.51 14.86 -6.00
C VAL A 285 5.38 15.26 -7.19
N CYS A 286 4.94 16.25 -7.96
CA CYS A 286 5.71 16.76 -9.11
C CYS A 286 7.08 17.23 -8.65
N LYS A 287 8.16 16.79 -9.33
CA LYS A 287 9.54 17.05 -8.91
C LYS A 287 9.76 16.67 -7.44
N SER A 288 9.38 15.43 -7.09
CA SER A 288 9.29 14.97 -5.70
C SER A 288 10.58 15.16 -4.92
N VAL A 289 11.75 14.93 -5.53
CA VAL A 289 13.05 15.11 -4.87
C VAL A 289 13.24 16.53 -4.35
N GLU A 290 12.85 17.53 -5.14
CA GLU A 290 13.03 18.95 -4.79
C GLU A 290 11.90 19.48 -3.89
N ARG A 291 10.68 18.95 -4.05
CA ARG A 291 9.49 19.50 -3.40
C ARG A 291 9.05 18.77 -2.14
N MET A 292 9.46 17.53 -1.92
CA MET A 292 8.97 16.69 -0.82
C MET A 292 9.15 17.37 0.55
N LYS A 293 10.30 18.01 0.79
CA LYS A 293 10.54 18.76 2.04
C LYS A 293 9.56 19.90 2.24
N LYS A 294 9.25 20.63 1.15
CA LYS A 294 8.28 21.74 1.22
C LYS A 294 6.86 21.23 1.49
N VAL A 295 6.47 20.14 0.80
CA VAL A 295 5.17 19.49 1.03
C VAL A 295 5.08 18.99 2.46
N HIS A 296 6.12 18.32 2.96
CA HIS A 296 6.16 17.82 4.35
C HIS A 296 6.08 18.96 5.39
N SER A 297 6.77 20.06 5.16
CA SER A 297 6.70 21.22 6.04
C SER A 297 5.32 21.88 6.09
N ALA A 298 4.59 21.90 4.96
CA ALA A 298 3.28 22.55 4.87
C ALA A 298 2.11 21.62 5.28
N CYS A 299 2.23 20.33 5.00
CA CYS A 299 1.12 19.38 5.09
C CYS A 299 1.34 18.27 6.13
N GLY A 300 2.53 18.22 6.74
CA GLY A 300 2.90 17.21 7.71
C GLY A 300 2.21 17.38 9.06
N GLU A 301 1.92 16.28 9.72
CA GLU A 301 1.29 16.20 11.05
C GLU A 301 2.28 16.39 12.22
N GLY A 302 3.56 16.58 11.89
CA GLY A 302 4.65 16.67 12.86
C GLY A 302 5.19 15.31 13.32
N ASP A 303 6.47 15.31 13.69
CA ASP A 303 7.26 14.10 14.03
C ASP A 303 6.74 13.29 15.22
N GLY A 304 5.90 13.91 16.05
CA GLY A 304 5.34 13.29 17.25
C GLY A 304 4.03 12.55 17.05
N ALA A 305 3.32 12.81 15.95
CA ALA A 305 1.94 12.37 15.76
C ALA A 305 1.80 10.83 15.87
N ILE A 306 2.64 10.08 15.18
CA ILE A 306 2.60 8.60 15.19
C ILE A 306 2.81 8.00 16.59
N TRP A 307 3.59 8.66 17.45
CA TRP A 307 3.85 8.16 18.80
C TRP A 307 2.67 8.32 19.74
N ASN A 308 1.75 9.26 19.46
CA ASN A 308 0.55 9.52 20.23
C ASN A 308 -0.64 8.64 19.80
N VAL A 309 -0.51 7.85 18.73
CA VAL A 309 -1.58 6.93 18.32
C VAL A 309 -1.65 5.74 19.28
N HIS A 310 -2.85 5.42 19.73
CA HIS A 310 -3.16 4.23 20.55
C HIS A 310 -3.75 3.13 19.65
N LEU A 311 -3.09 1.96 19.58
CA LEU A 311 -3.44 0.80 18.76
C LEU A 311 -4.00 -0.37 19.59
#